data_3a74342c73b24f9fc0c65288bd664d4e
#
_entry.id   3a74342c73b24f9fc0c65288bd664d4e
#
_cell.length_a   1.000
_cell.length_b   1.000
_cell.length_c   1.000
_cell.angle_alpha   90.00
_cell.angle_beta   90.00
_cell.angle_gamma   90.00
#
_symmetry.space_group_name_H-M   'P 1'
#
loop_
_entity.id
_entity.type
_entity.pdbx_description
1 polymer ?
#
loop_
_entity_poly.entity_id
_entity_poly.type
_entity_poly.pdbx_seq_one_letter_code
_entity_poly.pdbx_strand_id
1 'polypeptide(L)'
;YAIAKLGALPYTASLTTINTPHRGCIFADYLLNKIPSSVKNRVANTYNAALKKFGDKNPDFIAAITDLTATACEKYDAELTVLPPVYCQSVGSKLNKATSGKFPLNFSYNLVKHFDGANDGLVSENAFAWGEKSTFITVEGDRGVSHGDMIDLNRENIKGFDVREFYVGIVSDLKQRGL
;
A
#
# COMPACT_ATOMS: atom_id res chain seq x y z
N TYR A 1 -2.57 11.17 9.66
CA TYR A 1 -2.34 12.59 9.95
C TYR A 1 -3.61 13.27 10.47
N ALA A 2 -4.77 13.07 9.82
CA ALA A 2 -6.03 13.67 10.23
C ALA A 2 -6.40 13.36 11.68
N ILE A 3 -6.23 12.12 12.12
CA ILE A 3 -6.51 11.69 13.49
C ILE A 3 -5.55 12.36 14.48
N ALA A 4 -4.24 12.33 14.19
CA ALA A 4 -3.22 12.78 15.14
C ALA A 4 -3.06 14.32 15.20
N LYS A 5 -3.31 15.03 14.08
CA LYS A 5 -2.96 16.46 13.94
C LYS A 5 -4.13 17.38 13.58
N LEU A 6 -5.18 16.86 12.96
CA LEU A 6 -6.29 17.69 12.47
C LEU A 6 -7.59 17.53 13.28
N GLY A 7 -7.51 16.99 14.49
CA GLY A 7 -8.63 16.93 15.43
C GLY A 7 -9.66 15.84 15.15
N ALA A 8 -9.38 14.85 14.31
CA ALA A 8 -10.30 13.74 14.06
C ALA A 8 -10.34 12.68 15.18
N LEU A 9 -9.42 12.78 16.16
CA LEU A 9 -9.29 11.83 17.25
C LEU A 9 -10.56 11.51 18.01
N PRO A 10 -11.35 12.50 18.49
CA PRO A 10 -12.57 12.22 19.27
C PRO A 10 -13.65 11.47 18.52
N TYR A 11 -13.52 11.37 17.19
CA TYR A 11 -14.47 10.74 16.28
C TYR A 11 -13.98 9.42 15.71
N THR A 12 -12.82 8.93 16.19
CA THR A 12 -12.16 7.74 15.62
C THR A 12 -12.01 6.66 16.70
N ALA A 13 -12.71 5.55 16.55
CA ALA A 13 -12.56 4.37 17.41
C ALA A 13 -11.45 3.44 16.92
N SER A 14 -11.32 3.30 15.59
CA SER A 14 -10.32 2.42 14.97
C SER A 14 -9.78 2.97 13.66
N LEU A 15 -8.57 2.52 13.30
CA LEU A 15 -7.95 2.76 12.00
C LEU A 15 -7.42 1.44 11.44
N THR A 16 -7.96 1.01 10.32
CA THR A 16 -7.43 -0.12 9.55
C THR A 16 -6.77 0.40 8.28
N THR A 17 -5.50 0.10 8.10
CA THR A 17 -4.75 0.42 6.88
C THR A 17 -4.57 -0.82 6.02
N ILE A 18 -4.71 -0.66 4.70
CA ILE A 18 -4.64 -1.76 3.74
C ILE A 18 -3.58 -1.43 2.71
N ASN A 19 -2.57 -2.29 2.62
CA ASN A 19 -1.41 -2.15 1.72
C ASN A 19 -0.75 -0.76 1.78
N THR A 20 -0.73 -0.16 2.97
CA THR A 20 -0.16 1.18 3.21
C THR A 20 1.31 1.07 3.57
N PRO A 21 2.22 1.78 2.88
CA PRO A 21 3.65 1.71 3.15
C PRO A 21 4.04 2.58 4.36
N HIS A 22 3.69 2.17 5.57
CA HIS A 22 4.00 2.91 6.81
C HIS A 22 5.49 3.19 7.00
N ARG A 23 6.36 2.27 6.55
CA ARG A 23 7.82 2.43 6.62
C ARG A 23 8.43 2.92 5.31
N GLY A 24 7.59 3.32 4.36
CA GLY A 24 8.03 3.73 3.04
C GLY A 24 8.50 2.56 2.16
N CYS A 25 8.99 2.90 0.99
CA CYS A 25 9.47 1.96 -0.01
C CYS A 25 10.93 2.29 -0.34
N ILE A 26 11.87 1.38 -0.09
CA ILE A 26 13.30 1.57 -0.45
C ILE A 26 13.44 1.76 -1.97
N PHE A 27 12.60 1.08 -2.75
CA PHE A 27 12.54 1.29 -4.20
C PHE A 27 12.24 2.76 -4.57
N ALA A 28 11.39 3.46 -3.81
CA ALA A 28 11.09 4.88 -4.05
C ALA A 28 12.35 5.74 -3.85
N ASP A 29 13.08 5.52 -2.77
CA ASP A 29 14.35 6.19 -2.53
C ASP A 29 15.35 5.92 -3.65
N TYR A 30 15.47 4.68 -4.11
CA TYR A 30 16.36 4.32 -5.20
C TYR A 30 15.95 5.01 -6.52
N LEU A 31 14.67 4.99 -6.86
CA LEU A 31 14.16 5.63 -8.08
C LEU A 31 14.42 7.13 -8.08
N LEU A 32 14.22 7.81 -6.96
CA LEU A 32 14.40 9.25 -6.88
C LEU A 32 15.88 9.66 -6.87
N ASN A 33 16.75 8.92 -6.18
CA ASN A 33 18.10 9.34 -5.86
C ASN A 33 19.18 8.71 -6.74
N LYS A 34 18.95 7.52 -7.31
CA LYS A 34 19.96 6.75 -8.02
C LYS A 34 19.70 6.58 -9.52
N ILE A 35 18.46 6.77 -9.96
CA ILE A 35 18.10 6.60 -11.37
C ILE A 35 18.29 7.91 -12.13
N PRO A 36 18.89 7.88 -13.34
CA PRO A 36 19.01 9.06 -14.20
C PRO A 36 17.67 9.71 -14.48
N SER A 37 17.61 11.05 -14.54
CA SER A 37 16.38 11.80 -14.72
C SER A 37 15.59 11.42 -15.97
N SER A 38 16.28 11.04 -17.06
CA SER A 38 15.61 10.58 -18.29
C SER A 38 14.82 9.30 -18.10
N VAL A 39 15.35 8.34 -17.34
CA VAL A 39 14.67 7.07 -17.02
C VAL A 39 13.55 7.32 -16.01
N LYS A 40 13.82 8.09 -14.97
CA LYS A 40 12.85 8.50 -13.96
C LYS A 40 11.61 9.16 -14.60
N ASN A 41 11.84 10.11 -15.51
CA ASN A 41 10.73 10.77 -16.23
C ASN A 41 9.96 9.81 -17.12
N ARG A 42 10.60 8.81 -17.73
CA ARG A 42 9.92 7.78 -18.51
C ARG A 42 8.99 6.94 -17.63
N VAL A 43 9.46 6.51 -16.47
CA VAL A 43 8.64 5.79 -15.48
C VAL A 43 7.47 6.65 -15.04
N ALA A 44 7.73 7.90 -14.63
CA ALA A 44 6.70 8.84 -14.21
C ALA A 44 5.63 9.06 -15.29
N ASN A 45 6.03 9.29 -16.53
CA ASN A 45 5.10 9.48 -17.65
C ASN A 45 4.23 8.23 -17.89
N THR A 46 4.79 7.01 -17.72
CA THR A 46 4.04 5.77 -17.85
C THR A 46 2.95 5.66 -16.78
N TYR A 47 3.30 5.93 -15.51
CA TYR A 47 2.34 5.91 -14.42
C TYR A 47 1.31 7.04 -14.53
N ASN A 48 1.73 8.26 -14.86
CA ASN A 48 0.82 9.39 -15.06
C ASN A 48 -0.18 9.12 -16.18
N ALA A 49 0.24 8.50 -17.28
CA ALA A 49 -0.65 8.11 -18.36
C ALA A 49 -1.67 7.04 -17.92
N ALA A 50 -1.26 6.09 -17.08
CA ALA A 50 -2.17 5.10 -16.51
C ALA A 50 -3.16 5.73 -15.53
N LEU A 51 -2.71 6.59 -14.61
CA LEU A 51 -3.55 7.28 -13.64
C LEU A 51 -4.60 8.17 -14.31
N LYS A 52 -4.24 8.85 -15.41
CA LYS A 52 -5.22 9.59 -16.23
C LYS A 52 -6.35 8.71 -16.74
N LYS A 53 -6.05 7.48 -17.16
CA LYS A 53 -7.09 6.52 -17.59
C LYS A 53 -8.00 6.08 -16.44
N PHE A 54 -7.52 6.12 -15.21
CA PHE A 54 -8.32 5.86 -14.00
C PHE A 54 -9.07 7.10 -13.49
N GLY A 55 -8.97 8.24 -14.19
CA GLY A 55 -9.76 9.44 -13.90
C GLY A 55 -9.01 10.53 -13.12
N ASP A 56 -7.73 10.34 -12.83
CA ASP A 56 -6.91 11.40 -12.24
C ASP A 56 -6.68 12.52 -13.26
N LYS A 57 -7.11 13.73 -12.93
CA LYS A 57 -7.00 14.89 -13.83
C LYS A 57 -5.60 15.51 -13.84
N ASN A 58 -4.87 15.36 -12.74
CA ASN A 58 -3.55 15.98 -12.53
C ASN A 58 -2.56 15.02 -11.86
N PRO A 59 -2.28 13.86 -12.48
CA PRO A 59 -1.39 12.90 -11.87
C PRO A 59 0.04 13.42 -11.82
N ASP A 60 0.65 13.33 -10.65
CA ASP A 60 2.06 13.59 -10.40
C ASP A 60 2.70 12.43 -9.66
N PHE A 61 3.18 11.47 -10.43
CA PHE A 61 3.81 10.27 -9.88
C PHE A 61 5.07 10.59 -9.07
N ILE A 62 5.85 11.60 -9.48
CA ILE A 62 7.09 11.96 -8.75
C ILE A 62 6.75 12.56 -7.39
N ALA A 63 5.77 13.47 -7.31
CA ALA A 63 5.33 14.03 -6.04
C ALA A 63 4.79 12.91 -5.13
N ALA A 64 3.90 12.06 -5.65
CA ALA A 64 3.32 10.95 -4.90
C ALA A 64 4.39 9.98 -4.36
N ILE A 65 5.38 9.59 -5.19
CA ILE A 65 6.42 8.64 -4.77
C ILE A 65 7.42 9.28 -3.78
N THR A 66 7.58 10.60 -3.79
CA THR A 66 8.42 11.31 -2.83
C THR A 66 7.88 11.14 -1.41
N ASP A 67 6.57 11.20 -1.22
CA ASP A 67 5.91 10.98 0.07
C ASP A 67 5.98 9.52 0.53
N LEU A 68 6.25 8.59 -0.38
CA LEU A 68 6.37 7.15 -0.10
C LEU A 68 7.81 6.69 0.10
N THR A 69 8.78 7.60 0.14
CA THR A 69 10.18 7.25 0.46
C THR A 69 10.30 6.82 1.92
N ALA A 70 11.26 5.95 2.22
CA ALA A 70 11.56 5.56 3.61
C ALA A 70 11.87 6.79 4.48
N THR A 71 12.64 7.73 3.93
CA THR A 71 12.99 9.00 4.61
C THR A 71 11.75 9.86 4.93
N ALA A 72 10.79 9.98 4.01
CA ALA A 72 9.56 10.74 4.26
C ALA A 72 8.67 10.03 5.30
N CYS A 73 8.52 8.71 5.18
CA CYS A 73 7.73 7.92 6.13
C CYS A 73 8.32 7.93 7.54
N GLU A 74 9.65 7.84 7.69
CA GLU A 74 10.33 7.98 8.98
C GLU A 74 10.04 9.33 9.65
N LYS A 75 10.06 10.41 8.86
CA LYS A 75 9.67 11.74 9.35
C LYS A 75 8.22 11.78 9.80
N TYR A 76 7.29 11.21 9.03
CA TYR A 76 5.88 11.13 9.43
C TYR A 76 5.68 10.29 10.68
N ASP A 77 6.35 9.14 10.80
CA ASP A 77 6.30 8.30 11.99
C ASP A 77 6.78 9.05 13.23
N ALA A 78 7.88 9.79 13.15
CA ALA A 78 8.40 10.60 14.25
C ALA A 78 7.39 11.68 14.69
N GLU A 79 6.64 12.27 13.75
CA GLU A 79 5.61 13.27 14.05
C GLU A 79 4.31 12.65 14.61
N LEU A 80 4.04 11.37 14.31
CA LEU A 80 2.79 10.68 14.61
C LEU A 80 2.91 9.64 15.72
N THR A 81 4.06 9.57 16.42
CA THR A 81 4.36 8.59 17.48
C THR A 81 3.39 8.60 18.67
N VAL A 82 2.56 9.62 18.82
CA VAL A 82 1.51 9.68 19.83
C VAL A 82 0.16 9.48 19.17
N LEU A 83 -0.05 8.30 18.59
CA LEU A 83 -1.42 7.88 18.25
C LEU A 83 -2.12 7.54 19.58
N PRO A 84 -3.23 8.19 19.84
CA PRO A 84 -4.01 8.05 21.07
C PRO A 84 -4.71 6.69 21.12
N PRO A 85 -5.65 6.48 22.06
CA PRO A 85 -6.34 5.20 22.28
C PRO A 85 -7.29 4.81 21.13
N VAL A 86 -6.80 4.89 19.89
CA VAL A 86 -7.47 4.41 18.69
C VAL A 86 -6.90 3.03 18.39
N TYR A 87 -7.76 2.04 18.28
CA TYR A 87 -7.32 0.72 17.85
C TYR A 87 -6.79 0.78 16.41
N CYS A 88 -5.52 0.45 16.23
CA CYS A 88 -4.84 0.52 14.93
C CYS A 88 -4.46 -0.87 14.44
N GLN A 89 -4.78 -1.18 13.20
CA GLN A 89 -4.34 -2.41 12.55
C GLN A 89 -3.93 -2.19 11.10
N SER A 90 -3.07 -3.06 10.59
CA SER A 90 -2.62 -3.06 9.21
C SER A 90 -2.84 -4.40 8.53
N VAL A 91 -3.15 -4.37 7.24
CA VAL A 91 -3.22 -5.54 6.39
C VAL A 91 -2.35 -5.31 5.17
N GLY A 92 -1.51 -6.29 4.87
CA GLY A 92 -0.73 -6.33 3.64
C GLY A 92 -1.06 -7.56 2.81
N SER A 93 -0.62 -7.55 1.55
CA SER A 93 -0.77 -8.69 0.64
C SER A 93 0.47 -8.87 -0.25
N LYS A 94 0.54 -9.96 -0.99
CA LYS A 94 1.61 -10.17 -1.97
C LYS A 94 1.15 -10.85 -3.23
N LEU A 95 1.81 -10.50 -4.32
CA LEU A 95 1.84 -11.29 -5.54
C LEU A 95 2.83 -12.46 -5.39
N ASN A 96 2.54 -13.57 -6.05
CA ASN A 96 3.45 -14.71 -6.08
C ASN A 96 4.39 -14.67 -7.31
N LYS A 97 3.96 -14.02 -8.41
CA LYS A 97 4.75 -13.82 -9.63
C LYS A 97 4.57 -12.41 -10.20
N ALA A 98 5.58 -11.91 -10.90
CA ALA A 98 5.52 -10.62 -11.60
C ALA A 98 4.38 -10.50 -12.62
N THR A 99 4.01 -11.62 -13.24
CA THR A 99 2.95 -11.69 -14.26
C THR A 99 1.55 -11.86 -13.68
N SER A 100 1.42 -12.01 -12.37
CA SER A 100 0.15 -12.34 -11.72
C SER A 100 -0.78 -11.15 -11.58
N GLY A 101 -0.23 -9.93 -11.42
CA GLY A 101 -1.02 -8.71 -11.37
C GLY A 101 -1.21 -8.08 -12.74
N LYS A 102 -2.04 -7.05 -12.84
CA LYS A 102 -2.25 -6.26 -14.06
C LYS A 102 -1.41 -5.00 -14.08
N PHE A 103 -1.00 -4.59 -15.28
CA PHE A 103 -0.37 -3.29 -15.50
C PHE A 103 -1.33 -2.15 -15.09
N PRO A 104 -0.84 -1.07 -14.44
CA PRO A 104 0.56 -0.78 -14.14
C PRO A 104 1.06 -1.36 -12.81
N LEU A 105 0.18 -1.93 -11.97
CA LEU A 105 0.48 -2.31 -10.58
C LEU A 105 1.46 -3.49 -10.45
N ASN A 106 1.60 -4.29 -11.49
CA ASN A 106 2.58 -5.38 -11.50
C ASN A 106 3.93 -4.99 -12.11
N PHE A 107 4.03 -3.81 -12.72
CA PHE A 107 5.23 -3.37 -13.45
C PHE A 107 6.44 -3.27 -12.52
N SER A 108 6.26 -2.77 -11.31
CA SER A 108 7.32 -2.58 -10.32
C SER A 108 7.63 -3.85 -9.49
N TYR A 109 6.86 -4.94 -9.64
CA TYR A 109 7.00 -6.14 -8.79
C TYR A 109 8.45 -6.62 -8.66
N ASN A 110 9.16 -6.81 -9.78
CA ASN A 110 10.54 -7.31 -9.75
C ASN A 110 11.52 -6.30 -9.14
N LEU A 111 11.29 -5.00 -9.33
CA LEU A 111 12.10 -3.95 -8.73
C LEU A 111 11.89 -3.89 -7.22
N VAL A 112 10.64 -3.84 -6.78
CA VAL A 112 10.32 -3.88 -5.36
C VAL A 112 10.84 -5.17 -4.73
N LYS A 113 10.68 -6.31 -5.39
CA LYS A 113 11.21 -7.59 -4.90
C LYS A 113 12.72 -7.59 -4.71
N HIS A 114 13.44 -6.91 -5.60
CA HIS A 114 14.90 -6.82 -5.51
C HIS A 114 15.36 -6.00 -4.29
N PHE A 115 14.67 -4.90 -3.98
CA PHE A 115 15.06 -3.99 -2.90
C PHE A 115 14.39 -4.33 -1.55
N ASP A 116 13.12 -4.72 -1.59
CA ASP A 116 12.24 -4.79 -0.42
C ASP A 116 11.65 -6.19 -0.18
N GLY A 117 11.87 -7.17 -1.08
CA GLY A 117 11.39 -8.54 -0.92
C GLY A 117 9.96 -8.79 -1.39
N ALA A 118 9.22 -9.64 -0.64
CA ALA A 118 7.84 -9.98 -0.97
C ALA A 118 6.96 -8.73 -1.02
N ASN A 119 6.13 -8.60 -2.07
CA ASN A 119 5.36 -7.38 -2.31
C ASN A 119 4.07 -7.65 -3.10
N ASP A 120 3.17 -6.68 -3.09
CA ASP A 120 1.89 -6.71 -3.78
C ASP A 120 1.93 -6.12 -5.21
N GLY A 121 3.13 -5.80 -5.69
CA GLY A 121 3.40 -5.08 -6.94
C GLY A 121 3.89 -3.66 -6.74
N LEU A 122 3.60 -3.02 -5.59
CA LEU A 122 3.99 -1.65 -5.24
C LEU A 122 4.66 -1.55 -3.86
N VAL A 123 4.10 -2.23 -2.87
CA VAL A 123 4.47 -2.11 -1.45
C VAL A 123 4.95 -3.47 -0.94
N SER A 124 6.03 -3.48 -0.18
CA SER A 124 6.62 -4.68 0.37
C SER A 124 6.00 -5.09 1.70
N GLU A 125 6.16 -6.37 2.06
CA GLU A 125 5.73 -6.92 3.34
C GLU A 125 6.29 -6.14 4.52
N ASN A 126 7.56 -5.74 4.44
CA ASN A 126 8.23 -5.00 5.52
C ASN A 126 7.68 -3.58 5.69
N ALA A 127 7.05 -3.01 4.67
CA ALA A 127 6.58 -1.64 4.68
C ALA A 127 5.21 -1.45 5.35
N PHE A 128 4.33 -2.44 5.36
CA PHE A 128 2.98 -2.24 5.89
C PHE A 128 2.73 -2.75 7.32
N ALA A 129 3.65 -3.44 7.96
CA ALA A 129 3.46 -3.89 9.33
C ALA A 129 3.40 -2.70 10.30
N TRP A 130 2.20 -2.43 10.85
CA TRP A 130 1.93 -1.28 11.70
C TRP A 130 0.70 -1.51 12.60
N GLY A 131 0.64 -0.80 13.74
CA GLY A 131 -0.46 -0.90 14.69
C GLY A 131 -0.36 -2.10 15.63
N GLU A 132 -1.44 -2.39 16.35
CA GLU A 132 -1.53 -3.46 17.35
C GLU A 132 -1.66 -4.85 16.71
N LYS A 133 -2.24 -4.90 15.51
CA LYS A 133 -2.42 -6.13 14.74
C LYS A 133 -1.95 -5.90 13.31
N SER A 134 -1.07 -6.76 12.82
CA SER A 134 -0.66 -6.78 11.44
C SER A 134 -0.98 -8.15 10.83
N THR A 135 -1.68 -8.14 9.70
CA THR A 135 -2.08 -9.34 8.97
C THR A 135 -1.52 -9.32 7.56
N PHE A 136 -1.03 -10.46 7.11
CA PHE A 136 -0.48 -10.60 5.76
C PHE A 136 -1.26 -11.62 4.96
N ILE A 137 -1.90 -11.18 3.87
CA ILE A 137 -2.75 -12.01 3.02
C ILE A 137 -1.92 -12.69 1.95
N THR A 138 -2.01 -14.01 1.94
CA THR A 138 -1.41 -14.86 0.90
C THR A 138 -2.47 -15.84 0.39
N VAL A 139 -2.33 -16.25 -0.86
CA VAL A 139 -3.12 -17.35 -1.45
C VAL A 139 -2.17 -18.37 -2.05
N GLU A 140 -2.62 -19.61 -2.10
CA GLU A 140 -1.85 -20.69 -2.73
C GLU A 140 -1.77 -20.50 -4.25
N GLY A 141 -0.71 -21.08 -4.84
CA GLY A 141 -0.48 -21.06 -6.27
C GLY A 141 0.26 -19.81 -6.76
N ASP A 142 0.20 -19.59 -8.06
CA ASP A 142 1.05 -18.60 -8.72
C ASP A 142 0.54 -17.15 -8.68
N ARG A 143 -0.77 -16.96 -8.40
CA ARG A 143 -1.42 -15.67 -8.56
C ARG A 143 -1.03 -14.66 -7.48
N GLY A 144 -1.23 -14.99 -6.22
CA GLY A 144 -1.11 -14.03 -5.13
C GLY A 144 -2.25 -12.98 -5.14
N VAL A 145 -2.13 -11.97 -4.27
CA VAL A 145 -3.06 -10.85 -4.15
C VAL A 145 -2.29 -9.56 -4.38
N SER A 146 -2.67 -8.79 -5.39
CA SER A 146 -2.01 -7.53 -5.76
C SER A 146 -2.55 -6.34 -4.95
N HIS A 147 -1.85 -5.22 -5.04
CA HIS A 147 -2.30 -3.94 -4.48
C HIS A 147 -3.72 -3.56 -4.93
N GLY A 148 -4.01 -3.71 -6.21
CA GLY A 148 -5.33 -3.40 -6.78
C GLY A 148 -6.42 -4.40 -6.42
N ASP A 149 -6.08 -5.65 -6.12
CA ASP A 149 -7.07 -6.67 -5.75
C ASP A 149 -7.71 -6.36 -4.40
N MET A 150 -6.96 -5.71 -3.50
CA MET A 150 -7.46 -5.32 -2.18
C MET A 150 -8.59 -4.29 -2.23
N ILE A 151 -8.79 -3.61 -3.35
CA ILE A 151 -9.90 -2.68 -3.60
C ILE A 151 -10.80 -3.13 -4.77
N ASP A 152 -10.69 -4.38 -5.18
CA ASP A 152 -11.46 -4.96 -6.31
C ASP A 152 -11.32 -4.16 -7.64
N LEU A 153 -10.16 -3.54 -7.84
CA LEU A 153 -9.92 -2.61 -8.96
C LEU A 153 -10.22 -3.24 -10.33
N ASN A 154 -9.86 -4.50 -10.49
CA ASN A 154 -10.00 -5.22 -11.75
C ASN A 154 -11.18 -6.20 -11.77
N ARG A 155 -11.90 -6.34 -10.65
CA ARG A 155 -13.03 -7.28 -10.48
C ARG A 155 -12.69 -8.71 -10.90
N GLU A 156 -11.53 -9.18 -10.45
CA GLU A 156 -11.05 -10.53 -10.73
C GLU A 156 -11.45 -11.50 -9.62
N ASN A 157 -11.87 -12.71 -10.01
CA ASN A 157 -12.01 -13.80 -9.06
C ASN A 157 -10.63 -14.41 -8.75
N ILE A 158 -10.17 -14.25 -7.53
CA ILE A 158 -8.92 -14.81 -7.06
C ILE A 158 -9.22 -16.05 -6.23
N LYS A 159 -8.73 -17.20 -6.66
CA LYS A 159 -8.92 -18.44 -5.90
C LYS A 159 -8.30 -18.31 -4.51
N GLY A 160 -9.14 -18.46 -3.48
CA GLY A 160 -8.70 -18.37 -2.09
C GLY A 160 -8.71 -16.96 -1.50
N PHE A 161 -9.17 -15.95 -2.24
CA PHE A 161 -9.36 -14.60 -1.72
C PHE A 161 -10.64 -13.96 -2.29
N ASP A 162 -11.56 -13.59 -1.41
CA ASP A 162 -12.73 -12.77 -1.73
C ASP A 162 -12.60 -11.44 -0.99
N VAL A 163 -12.51 -10.36 -1.74
CA VAL A 163 -12.32 -9.01 -1.19
C VAL A 163 -13.50 -8.55 -0.33
N ARG A 164 -14.72 -8.98 -0.63
CA ARG A 164 -15.92 -8.62 0.13
C ARG A 164 -15.93 -9.33 1.48
N GLU A 165 -15.66 -10.63 1.49
CA GLU A 165 -15.52 -11.41 2.73
C GLU A 165 -14.35 -10.87 3.57
N PHE A 166 -13.28 -10.44 2.95
CA PHE A 166 -12.17 -9.77 3.63
C PHE A 166 -12.63 -8.52 4.39
N TYR A 167 -13.38 -7.60 3.74
CA TYR A 167 -13.88 -6.39 4.41
C TYR A 167 -14.93 -6.73 5.48
N VAL A 168 -15.82 -7.69 5.24
CA VAL A 168 -16.78 -8.19 6.24
C VAL A 168 -16.03 -8.74 7.46
N GLY A 169 -14.93 -9.46 7.23
CA GLY A 169 -14.08 -9.99 8.30
C GLY A 169 -13.48 -8.89 9.17
N ILE A 170 -12.96 -7.81 8.56
CA ILE A 170 -12.45 -6.64 9.31
C ILE A 170 -13.55 -6.03 10.18
N VAL A 171 -14.72 -5.74 9.60
CA VAL A 171 -15.83 -5.13 10.34
C VAL A 171 -16.32 -6.04 11.46
N SER A 172 -16.39 -7.35 11.24
CA SER A 172 -16.76 -8.33 12.25
C SER A 172 -15.77 -8.38 13.42
N ASP A 173 -14.46 -8.34 13.14
CA ASP A 173 -13.40 -8.28 14.18
C ASP A 173 -13.53 -7.00 15.01
N LEU A 174 -13.72 -5.85 14.37
CA LEU A 174 -13.91 -4.57 15.06
C LEU A 174 -15.16 -4.59 15.95
N LYS A 175 -16.28 -5.09 15.44
CA LYS A 175 -17.52 -5.25 16.21
C LYS A 175 -17.36 -6.17 17.42
N GLN A 176 -16.62 -7.28 17.29
CA GLN A 176 -16.34 -8.18 18.41
C GLN A 176 -15.48 -7.53 19.50
N ARG A 177 -14.68 -6.52 19.14
CA ARG A 177 -13.90 -5.70 20.07
C ARG A 177 -14.70 -4.61 20.76
N GLY A 178 -15.95 -4.39 20.34
CA GLY A 178 -16.79 -3.30 20.84
C GLY A 178 -16.52 -1.94 20.20
N LEU A 179 -15.93 -1.96 19.00
CA LEU A 179 -15.58 -0.77 18.21
C LEU A 179 -16.60 -0.51 17.09
#